data_25392d6c9388036abce37577a852888e
#
_entry.id   25392d6c9388036abce37577a852888e
#
_cell.length_a   1.000
_cell.length_b   1.000
_cell.length_c   1.000
_cell.angle_alpha   90.00
_cell.angle_beta   90.00
_cell.angle_gamma   90.00
#
_symmetry.space_group_name_H-M   'P 1'
#
loop_
_entity.id
_entity.type
_entity.pdbx_description
1 polymer ?
#
loop_
_entity_poly.entity_id
_entity_poly.type
_entity_poly.pdbx_seq_one_letter_code
_entity_poly.pdbx_strand_id
1 'polypeptide(L)'
;MKRHYLQFIFAILLCAGCTSDKKDWLAVCGNGMVRIIDMAESDSTDIKEVWRWDKDDPQANLPKGYDQLMRNVDECKFVDNNTKMLLTASGDGMMLIDIETKAILSYAHVPMAHSADLLPGNRIAVALSTHKKGNALEIYDISTPEKVVFRDSLYSGHGVVWNEKRQRLYALGYKELREYELVNWDSDQPSLRQVKMWEIPMKSGHDLSPVDKDRMLVSAHEGVMWFDINKEEFSPFEPLHNVENVKSVNYDPKTGKLIYTKGEIKWWTHHIYQENPNKVITMDSLNVYKVRVTK
;
A
#
# COMPACT_ATOMS: atom_id res chain seq x y z
N MET A 1 -64.54 44.45 -1.74
CA MET A 1 -63.19 44.26 -1.31
C MET A 1 -62.95 42.74 -1.13
N LYS A 2 -62.31 42.05 -2.10
CA LYS A 2 -62.02 40.64 -2.04
C LYS A 2 -60.49 40.50 -1.68
N ARG A 3 -60.17 39.95 -0.52
CA ARG A 3 -58.80 39.64 -0.08
C ARG A 3 -58.36 38.29 -0.70
N HIS A 4 -57.37 38.32 -1.54
CA HIS A 4 -56.68 37.11 -2.00
C HIS A 4 -55.60 36.73 -1.00
N TYR A 5 -55.69 35.51 -0.41
CA TYR A 5 -54.64 34.89 0.37
C TYR A 5 -53.71 34.15 -0.58
N LEU A 6 -52.45 34.58 -0.62
CA LEU A 6 -51.40 33.91 -1.37
C LEU A 6 -50.79 32.85 -0.44
N GLN A 7 -51.03 31.57 -0.73
CA GLN A 7 -50.39 30.45 -0.02
C GLN A 7 -49.01 30.23 -0.60
N PHE A 8 -47.97 30.48 0.22
CA PHE A 8 -46.61 30.07 -0.08
C PHE A 8 -46.44 28.59 0.27
N ILE A 9 -46.26 27.73 -0.74
CA ILE A 9 -45.85 26.34 -0.57
C ILE A 9 -44.31 26.32 -0.43
N PHE A 10 -43.84 26.02 0.77
CA PHE A 10 -42.44 25.82 1.03
C PHE A 10 -42.10 24.37 0.61
N ALA A 11 -41.46 24.19 -0.55
CA ALA A 11 -40.92 22.92 -0.97
C ALA A 11 -39.62 22.63 -0.17
N ILE A 12 -39.70 21.72 0.80
CA ILE A 12 -38.52 21.20 1.49
C ILE A 12 -37.84 20.25 0.53
N LEU A 13 -36.70 20.67 -0.06
CA LEU A 13 -35.78 19.80 -0.76
C LEU A 13 -35.06 18.92 0.31
N LEU A 14 -35.49 17.68 0.45
CA LEU A 14 -34.74 16.65 1.12
C LEU A 14 -33.53 16.33 0.25
N CYS A 15 -32.37 16.93 0.57
CA CYS A 15 -31.08 16.45 0.11
C CYS A 15 -30.86 15.08 0.74
N ALA A 16 -31.18 14.01 0.04
CA ALA A 16 -30.65 12.69 0.35
C ALA A 16 -29.14 12.77 0.18
N GLY A 17 -28.44 12.99 1.29
CA GLY A 17 -27.00 12.84 1.34
C GLY A 17 -26.69 11.37 1.01
N CYS A 18 -26.15 11.11 -0.18
CA CYS A 18 -25.45 9.86 -0.45
C CYS A 18 -24.27 9.78 0.51
N THR A 19 -24.46 9.15 1.66
CA THR A 19 -23.35 8.57 2.41
C THR A 19 -22.85 7.45 1.49
N SER A 20 -21.73 7.66 0.82
CA SER A 20 -21.00 6.54 0.22
C SER A 20 -20.64 5.62 1.38
N ASP A 21 -21.30 4.47 1.47
CA ASP A 21 -20.92 3.45 2.46
C ASP A 21 -19.43 3.17 2.25
N LYS A 22 -18.63 3.52 3.26
CA LYS A 22 -17.19 3.31 3.20
C LYS A 22 -16.96 1.80 3.13
N LYS A 23 -16.49 1.34 1.97
CA LYS A 23 -16.22 -0.07 1.73
C LYS A 23 -15.14 -0.55 2.72
N ASP A 24 -15.44 -1.56 3.53
CA ASP A 24 -14.47 -2.19 4.44
C ASP A 24 -13.69 -3.28 3.70
N TRP A 25 -12.94 -2.87 2.69
CA TRP A 25 -12.20 -3.76 1.82
C TRP A 25 -10.77 -3.94 2.27
N LEU A 26 -10.31 -5.18 2.16
CA LEU A 26 -8.93 -5.58 2.40
C LEU A 26 -8.35 -6.22 1.12
N ALA A 27 -7.33 -5.60 0.55
CA ALA A 27 -6.52 -6.24 -0.47
C ALA A 27 -5.53 -7.21 0.20
N VAL A 28 -5.41 -8.40 -0.37
CA VAL A 28 -4.56 -9.50 0.12
C VAL A 28 -3.72 -10.01 -1.04
N CYS A 29 -2.40 -10.04 -0.92
CA CYS A 29 -1.51 -10.47 -1.99
C CYS A 29 -0.59 -11.63 -1.60
N GLY A 30 -0.23 -12.42 -2.62
CA GLY A 30 0.70 -13.55 -2.53
C GLY A 30 0.61 -14.45 -3.79
N ASN A 31 1.57 -15.32 -4.02
CA ASN A 31 1.56 -16.32 -5.12
C ASN A 31 1.25 -15.79 -6.52
N GLY A 32 1.57 -14.52 -6.83
CA GLY A 32 1.20 -13.93 -8.12
C GLY A 32 -0.29 -13.60 -8.25
N MET A 33 -0.98 -13.43 -7.13
CA MET A 33 -2.41 -13.16 -7.06
C MET A 33 -2.71 -12.02 -6.08
N VAL A 34 -3.77 -11.27 -6.36
CA VAL A 34 -4.37 -10.32 -5.42
C VAL A 34 -5.86 -10.57 -5.32
N ARG A 35 -6.38 -10.58 -4.11
CA ARG A 35 -7.82 -10.64 -3.82
C ARG A 35 -8.22 -9.40 -3.04
N ILE A 36 -9.41 -8.88 -3.30
CA ILE A 36 -10.06 -7.92 -2.41
C ILE A 36 -11.19 -8.65 -1.72
N ILE A 37 -11.17 -8.66 -0.39
CA ILE A 37 -12.21 -9.25 0.44
C ILE A 37 -13.00 -8.17 1.17
N ASP A 38 -14.30 -8.39 1.36
CA ASP A 38 -15.14 -7.54 2.18
C ASP A 38 -15.04 -7.99 3.64
N MET A 39 -14.44 -7.15 4.49
CA MET A 39 -14.19 -7.48 5.90
C MET A 39 -15.46 -7.48 6.75
N ALA A 40 -16.49 -6.74 6.34
CA ALA A 40 -17.76 -6.70 7.04
C ALA A 40 -18.60 -7.96 6.78
N GLU A 41 -18.46 -8.55 5.57
CA GLU A 41 -19.21 -9.75 5.16
C GLU A 41 -18.40 -11.06 5.29
N SER A 42 -17.12 -10.99 5.64
CA SER A 42 -16.24 -12.15 5.81
C SER A 42 -16.12 -12.54 7.28
N ASP A 43 -15.99 -13.83 7.56
CA ASP A 43 -15.56 -14.34 8.87
C ASP A 43 -14.23 -15.13 8.79
N SER A 44 -13.93 -15.99 9.76
CA SER A 44 -12.61 -16.65 9.83
C SER A 44 -12.35 -17.62 8.68
N THR A 45 -13.38 -18.21 8.09
CA THR A 45 -13.29 -19.26 7.06
C THR A 45 -14.21 -19.02 5.86
N ASP A 46 -15.30 -18.26 6.05
CA ASP A 46 -16.19 -17.85 4.96
C ASP A 46 -15.77 -16.46 4.46
N ILE A 47 -15.05 -16.45 3.36
CA ILE A 47 -14.41 -15.26 2.81
C ILE A 47 -15.24 -14.70 1.66
N LYS A 48 -15.75 -13.48 1.83
CA LYS A 48 -16.45 -12.74 0.79
C LYS A 48 -15.44 -12.05 -0.12
N GLU A 49 -15.05 -12.72 -1.20
CA GLU A 49 -14.22 -12.12 -2.24
C GLU A 49 -15.09 -11.23 -3.14
N VAL A 50 -14.66 -9.97 -3.33
CA VAL A 50 -15.36 -8.98 -4.18
C VAL A 50 -14.58 -8.65 -5.45
N TRP A 51 -13.29 -8.97 -5.49
CA TRP A 51 -12.44 -8.76 -6.66
C TRP A 51 -11.22 -9.68 -6.61
N ARG A 52 -10.74 -10.08 -7.80
CA ARG A 52 -9.52 -10.90 -7.96
C ARG A 52 -8.74 -10.46 -9.19
N TRP A 53 -7.45 -10.47 -9.05
CA TRP A 53 -6.49 -10.46 -10.14
C TRP A 53 -5.51 -11.63 -9.96
N ASP A 54 -5.19 -12.31 -11.04
CA ASP A 54 -4.32 -13.48 -11.05
C ASP A 54 -3.43 -13.42 -12.29
N LYS A 55 -2.11 -13.55 -12.11
CA LYS A 55 -1.15 -13.54 -13.21
C LYS A 55 -1.36 -14.68 -14.22
N ASP A 56 -1.99 -15.78 -13.80
CA ASP A 56 -2.26 -16.95 -14.64
C ASP A 56 -3.63 -16.89 -15.32
N ASP A 57 -4.44 -15.86 -15.03
CA ASP A 57 -5.70 -15.61 -15.74
C ASP A 57 -5.42 -15.04 -17.12
N PRO A 58 -5.84 -15.71 -18.22
CA PRO A 58 -5.69 -15.17 -19.57
C PRO A 58 -6.31 -13.77 -19.76
N GLN A 59 -7.32 -13.43 -18.96
CA GLN A 59 -7.96 -12.11 -19.01
C GLN A 59 -7.11 -11.01 -18.37
N ALA A 60 -6.06 -11.34 -17.62
CA ALA A 60 -5.15 -10.35 -17.07
C ALA A 60 -4.36 -9.61 -18.17
N ASN A 61 -4.32 -10.13 -19.39
CA ASN A 61 -3.67 -9.53 -20.55
C ASN A 61 -2.24 -9.02 -20.26
N LEU A 62 -1.44 -9.84 -19.59
CA LEU A 62 -0.10 -9.47 -19.16
C LEU A 62 0.80 -9.18 -20.37
N PRO A 63 1.68 -8.17 -20.28
CA PRO A 63 2.77 -8.02 -21.22
C PRO A 63 3.64 -9.30 -21.25
N LYS A 64 4.24 -9.58 -22.38
CA LYS A 64 5.03 -10.80 -22.58
C LYS A 64 6.10 -10.97 -21.51
N GLY A 65 6.11 -12.11 -20.82
CA GLY A 65 7.06 -12.47 -19.79
C GLY A 65 6.72 -11.95 -18.38
N TYR A 66 5.67 -11.14 -18.24
CA TYR A 66 5.26 -10.61 -16.93
C TYR A 66 4.57 -11.64 -16.03
N ASP A 67 4.08 -12.74 -16.58
CA ASP A 67 3.64 -13.90 -15.80
C ASP A 67 4.74 -14.42 -14.86
N GLN A 68 5.99 -14.41 -15.30
CA GLN A 68 7.14 -14.79 -14.47
C GLN A 68 7.57 -13.67 -13.52
N LEU A 69 7.52 -12.41 -13.95
CA LEU A 69 7.91 -11.28 -13.11
C LEU A 69 6.93 -11.05 -11.95
N MET A 70 5.65 -11.36 -12.14
CA MET A 70 4.60 -11.20 -11.12
C MET A 70 4.34 -12.47 -10.28
N ARG A 71 5.23 -13.49 -10.30
CA ARG A 71 5.00 -14.76 -9.59
C ARG A 71 4.87 -14.68 -8.08
N ASN A 72 5.46 -13.67 -7.44
CA ASN A 72 5.42 -13.45 -5.98
C ASN A 72 5.02 -11.99 -5.71
N VAL A 73 3.72 -11.73 -5.68
CA VAL A 73 3.22 -10.37 -5.35
C VAL A 73 3.43 -10.08 -3.87
N ASP A 74 4.20 -9.03 -3.57
CA ASP A 74 4.61 -8.64 -2.23
C ASP A 74 3.93 -7.35 -1.74
N GLU A 75 3.35 -6.55 -2.65
CA GLU A 75 2.59 -5.34 -2.32
C GLU A 75 1.32 -5.24 -3.16
N CYS A 76 0.24 -4.73 -2.56
CA CYS A 76 -1.07 -4.54 -3.18
C CYS A 76 -1.76 -3.29 -2.65
N LYS A 77 -1.18 -2.11 -2.91
CA LYS A 77 -1.73 -0.85 -2.41
C LYS A 77 -2.90 -0.33 -3.23
N PHE A 78 -3.97 0.03 -2.51
CA PHE A 78 -4.99 0.92 -3.07
C PHE A 78 -4.40 2.31 -3.26
N VAL A 79 -4.49 2.85 -4.46
CA VAL A 79 -4.05 4.21 -4.80
C VAL A 79 -5.15 4.95 -5.58
N ASP A 80 -4.97 6.26 -5.78
CA ASP A 80 -5.90 7.11 -6.52
C ASP A 80 -7.36 6.96 -6.04
N ASN A 81 -7.62 7.30 -4.77
CA ASN A 81 -8.93 7.18 -4.13
C ASN A 81 -9.53 5.77 -4.22
N ASN A 82 -8.71 4.74 -4.10
CA ASN A 82 -9.08 3.32 -4.18
C ASN A 82 -9.64 2.87 -5.54
N THR A 83 -9.37 3.61 -6.62
CA THR A 83 -9.77 3.21 -7.98
C THR A 83 -8.72 2.35 -8.68
N LYS A 84 -7.48 2.38 -8.20
CA LYS A 84 -6.35 1.67 -8.79
C LYS A 84 -5.65 0.79 -7.75
N MET A 85 -5.04 -0.29 -8.23
CA MET A 85 -4.23 -1.21 -7.45
C MET A 85 -2.78 -1.14 -7.94
N LEU A 86 -1.86 -0.79 -7.04
CA LEU A 86 -0.42 -0.77 -7.32
C LEU A 86 0.22 -2.02 -6.72
N LEU A 87 0.81 -2.85 -7.59
CA LEU A 87 1.41 -4.13 -7.26
C LEU A 87 2.92 -4.07 -7.41
N THR A 88 3.63 -4.71 -6.49
CA THR A 88 5.04 -5.10 -6.69
C THR A 88 5.22 -6.58 -6.41
N ALA A 89 6.23 -7.18 -7.03
CA ALA A 89 6.56 -8.58 -6.88
C ALA A 89 8.07 -8.80 -6.76
N SER A 90 8.50 -9.60 -5.77
CA SER A 90 9.89 -10.07 -5.67
C SER A 90 10.29 -11.01 -6.82
N GLY A 91 9.33 -11.34 -7.67
CA GLY A 91 9.55 -11.93 -8.99
C GLY A 91 10.13 -10.97 -10.01
N ASP A 92 10.44 -9.73 -9.63
CA ASP A 92 11.01 -8.63 -10.41
C ASP A 92 10.00 -7.80 -11.22
N GLY A 93 8.74 -7.71 -10.77
CA GLY A 93 7.70 -6.96 -11.46
C GLY A 93 7.05 -5.83 -10.65
N MET A 94 6.54 -4.82 -11.37
CA MET A 94 5.63 -3.80 -10.84
C MET A 94 4.51 -3.57 -11.85
N MET A 95 3.26 -3.38 -11.36
CA MET A 95 2.10 -3.04 -12.18
C MET A 95 1.17 -2.05 -11.48
N LEU A 96 0.60 -1.15 -12.27
CA LEU A 96 -0.54 -0.32 -11.90
C LEU A 96 -1.77 -0.79 -12.67
N ILE A 97 -2.83 -1.18 -11.95
CA ILE A 97 -4.04 -1.79 -12.50
C ILE A 97 -5.25 -0.94 -12.13
N ASP A 98 -6.13 -0.69 -13.07
CA ASP A 98 -7.46 -0.14 -12.81
C ASP A 98 -8.36 -1.23 -12.19
N ILE A 99 -8.97 -0.95 -11.03
CA ILE A 99 -9.73 -1.98 -10.28
C ILE A 99 -11.01 -2.36 -11.00
N GLU A 100 -11.71 -1.40 -11.61
CA GLU A 100 -13.00 -1.65 -12.25
C GLU A 100 -12.85 -2.47 -13.53
N THR A 101 -11.92 -2.07 -14.39
CA THR A 101 -11.74 -2.66 -15.72
C THR A 101 -10.68 -3.77 -15.75
N LYS A 102 -9.84 -3.89 -14.72
CA LYS A 102 -8.63 -4.71 -14.65
C LYS A 102 -7.57 -4.38 -15.72
N ALA A 103 -7.70 -3.22 -16.37
CA ALA A 103 -6.72 -2.77 -17.36
C ALA A 103 -5.37 -2.46 -16.70
N ILE A 104 -4.28 -2.91 -17.32
CA ILE A 104 -2.93 -2.56 -16.91
C ILE A 104 -2.62 -1.16 -17.44
N LEU A 105 -2.45 -0.20 -16.52
CA LEU A 105 -2.19 1.21 -16.83
C LEU A 105 -0.70 1.51 -16.98
N SER A 106 0.14 0.77 -16.27
CA SER A 106 1.61 0.85 -16.36
C SER A 106 2.24 -0.42 -15.79
N TYR A 107 3.47 -0.70 -16.22
CA TYR A 107 4.25 -1.83 -15.75
C TYR A 107 5.75 -1.57 -15.88
N ALA A 108 6.57 -2.27 -15.10
CA ALA A 108 8.03 -2.26 -15.24
C ALA A 108 8.68 -3.54 -14.71
N HIS A 109 9.82 -3.91 -15.31
CA HIS A 109 10.74 -4.90 -14.76
C HIS A 109 11.59 -4.25 -13.65
N VAL A 110 11.29 -4.58 -12.42
CA VAL A 110 11.88 -3.96 -11.20
C VAL A 110 12.48 -5.04 -10.32
N PRO A 111 13.80 -5.23 -10.32
CA PRO A 111 14.45 -6.30 -9.57
C PRO A 111 14.13 -6.27 -8.07
N MET A 112 13.52 -7.35 -7.55
CA MET A 112 13.14 -7.48 -6.14
C MET A 112 12.28 -6.32 -5.62
N ALA A 113 11.27 -5.92 -6.39
CA ALA A 113 10.32 -4.88 -5.97
C ALA A 113 9.51 -5.34 -4.75
N HIS A 114 9.54 -4.57 -3.64
CA HIS A 114 8.88 -4.95 -2.39
C HIS A 114 7.83 -3.95 -1.90
N SER A 115 7.87 -2.72 -2.36
CA SER A 115 6.84 -1.73 -2.07
C SER A 115 6.86 -0.63 -3.11
N ALA A 116 5.70 -0.05 -3.40
CA ALA A 116 5.58 1.10 -4.27
C ALA A 116 4.54 2.09 -3.74
N ASP A 117 4.59 3.33 -4.21
CA ASP A 117 3.54 4.31 -3.98
C ASP A 117 3.40 5.25 -5.18
N LEU A 118 2.18 5.78 -5.35
CA LEU A 118 1.86 6.73 -6.40
C LEU A 118 2.31 8.13 -5.99
N LEU A 119 3.00 8.81 -6.89
CA LEU A 119 3.46 10.19 -6.72
C LEU A 119 2.70 11.15 -7.61
N PRO A 120 2.69 12.47 -7.30
CA PRO A 120 2.18 13.48 -8.22
C PRO A 120 2.87 13.39 -9.59
N GLY A 121 2.21 13.92 -10.64
CA GLY A 121 2.78 13.99 -11.99
C GLY A 121 2.89 12.63 -12.70
N ASN A 122 1.97 11.69 -12.43
CA ASN A 122 1.94 10.38 -13.06
C ASN A 122 3.24 9.57 -12.88
N ARG A 123 3.75 9.50 -11.65
CA ARG A 123 4.96 8.75 -11.34
C ARG A 123 4.73 7.75 -10.22
N ILE A 124 5.57 6.73 -10.20
CA ILE A 124 5.54 5.67 -9.19
C ILE A 124 6.93 5.58 -8.56
N ALA A 125 7.00 5.64 -7.23
CA ALA A 125 8.20 5.29 -6.47
C ALA A 125 8.16 3.80 -6.12
N VAL A 126 9.29 3.10 -6.29
CA VAL A 126 9.43 1.67 -5.97
C VAL A 126 10.68 1.46 -5.11
N ALA A 127 10.51 0.74 -4.00
CA ALA A 127 11.61 0.26 -3.16
C ALA A 127 12.02 -1.15 -3.61
N LEU A 128 13.31 -1.30 -3.95
CA LEU A 128 13.91 -2.54 -4.41
C LEU A 128 14.73 -3.16 -3.27
N SER A 129 14.42 -4.42 -2.95
CA SER A 129 15.11 -5.16 -1.90
C SER A 129 16.46 -5.73 -2.38
N THR A 130 17.02 -6.64 -1.60
CA THR A 130 18.38 -7.18 -1.76
C THR A 130 18.50 -8.02 -3.03
N HIS A 131 19.08 -7.43 -4.05
CA HIS A 131 19.42 -8.08 -5.31
C HIS A 131 20.64 -7.40 -5.94
N LYS A 132 21.35 -8.08 -6.85
CA LYS A 132 22.51 -7.51 -7.55
C LYS A 132 22.19 -6.18 -8.27
N LYS A 133 20.96 -6.05 -8.81
CA LYS A 133 20.45 -4.84 -9.45
C LYS A 133 19.41 -4.10 -8.58
N GLY A 134 19.10 -4.62 -7.38
CA GLY A 134 18.20 -4.03 -6.39
C GLY A 134 18.92 -3.01 -5.50
N ASN A 135 18.58 -3.03 -4.20
CA ASN A 135 19.12 -2.10 -3.20
C ASN A 135 18.98 -0.65 -3.64
N ALA A 136 17.77 -0.25 -4.02
CA ALA A 136 17.50 1.06 -4.58
C ALA A 136 16.10 1.57 -4.26
N LEU A 137 15.94 2.88 -4.41
CA LEU A 137 14.69 3.58 -4.63
C LEU A 137 14.68 4.05 -6.08
N GLU A 138 13.67 3.65 -6.84
CA GLU A 138 13.53 4.05 -8.25
C GLU A 138 12.22 4.79 -8.46
N ILE A 139 12.24 5.74 -9.42
CA ILE A 139 11.04 6.45 -9.89
C ILE A 139 10.78 6.06 -11.34
N TYR A 140 9.53 5.72 -11.61
CA TYR A 140 9.02 5.35 -12.94
C TYR A 140 7.99 6.36 -13.42
N ASP A 141 7.92 6.57 -14.73
CA ASP A 141 6.88 7.37 -15.37
C ASP A 141 5.77 6.44 -15.87
N ILE A 142 4.52 6.68 -15.44
CA ILE A 142 3.36 5.84 -15.81
C ILE A 142 3.10 5.85 -17.32
N SER A 143 3.34 6.99 -17.98
CA SER A 143 3.09 7.15 -19.42
C SER A 143 4.13 6.45 -20.30
N THR A 144 5.25 6.03 -19.71
CA THR A 144 6.37 5.39 -20.42
C THR A 144 6.79 4.13 -19.66
N PRO A 145 6.08 3.00 -19.82
CA PRO A 145 6.39 1.75 -19.15
C PRO A 145 7.88 1.40 -19.28
N GLU A 146 8.43 0.72 -18.26
CA GLU A 146 9.84 0.32 -18.16
C GLU A 146 10.84 1.47 -17.95
N LYS A 147 10.44 2.72 -18.07
CA LYS A 147 11.38 3.85 -18.01
C LYS A 147 11.65 4.29 -16.56
N VAL A 148 12.85 4.01 -16.08
CA VAL A 148 13.37 4.63 -14.85
C VAL A 148 13.75 6.07 -15.13
N VAL A 149 13.21 7.03 -14.37
CA VAL A 149 13.53 8.47 -14.50
C VAL A 149 14.45 8.97 -13.40
N PHE A 150 14.54 8.24 -12.28
CA PHE A 150 15.46 8.53 -11.19
C PHE A 150 15.80 7.25 -10.42
N ARG A 151 17.02 7.17 -9.88
CA ARG A 151 17.48 6.09 -9.01
C ARG A 151 18.39 6.62 -7.91
N ASP A 152 18.14 6.17 -6.68
CA ASP A 152 19.03 6.34 -5.53
C ASP A 152 19.32 5.00 -4.87
N SER A 153 20.44 4.87 -4.16
CA SER A 153 20.77 3.67 -3.39
C SER A 153 19.88 3.59 -2.13
N LEU A 154 19.29 2.43 -1.87
CA LEU A 154 18.56 2.15 -0.62
C LEU A 154 18.75 0.68 -0.28
N TYR A 155 19.64 0.36 0.67
CA TYR A 155 19.92 -1.04 1.00
C TYR A 155 18.69 -1.76 1.52
N SER A 156 18.33 -2.88 0.87
CA SER A 156 17.16 -3.69 1.22
C SER A 156 15.88 -2.85 1.35
N GLY A 157 15.52 -2.11 0.29
CA GLY A 157 14.32 -1.26 0.28
C GLY A 157 13.04 -2.09 0.40
N HIS A 158 12.17 -1.79 1.39
CA HIS A 158 10.96 -2.56 1.70
C HIS A 158 9.70 -1.73 1.91
N GLY A 159 9.81 -0.42 2.05
CA GLY A 159 8.66 0.45 2.25
C GLY A 159 8.78 1.76 1.49
N VAL A 160 7.70 2.21 0.87
CA VAL A 160 7.60 3.55 0.25
C VAL A 160 6.25 4.14 0.60
N VAL A 161 6.22 5.39 1.05
CA VAL A 161 4.99 6.12 1.39
C VAL A 161 5.10 7.56 0.92
N TRP A 162 4.16 7.98 0.06
CA TRP A 162 3.96 9.39 -0.25
C TRP A 162 3.04 10.04 0.78
N ASN A 163 3.53 11.07 1.45
CA ASN A 163 2.71 11.88 2.37
C ASN A 163 2.23 13.14 1.64
N GLU A 164 1.01 13.08 1.13
CA GLU A 164 0.39 14.16 0.35
C GLU A 164 0.34 15.49 1.08
N LYS A 165 0.04 15.48 2.39
CA LYS A 165 -0.06 16.73 3.17
C LYS A 165 1.27 17.40 3.44
N ARG A 166 2.35 16.61 3.48
CA ARG A 166 3.71 17.10 3.70
C ARG A 166 4.47 17.32 2.40
N GLN A 167 3.96 16.79 1.29
CA GLN A 167 4.64 16.75 0.00
C GLN A 167 6.06 16.16 0.15
N ARG A 168 6.10 14.97 0.80
CA ARG A 168 7.34 14.24 1.09
C ARG A 168 7.17 12.76 0.80
N LEU A 169 8.22 12.16 0.26
CA LEU A 169 8.33 10.72 0.09
C LEU A 169 9.17 10.13 1.22
N TYR A 170 8.66 9.09 1.87
CA TYR A 170 9.38 8.32 2.86
C TYR A 170 9.73 6.94 2.28
N ALA A 171 10.99 6.51 2.49
CA ALA A 171 11.48 5.22 2.01
C ALA A 171 12.19 4.47 3.14
N LEU A 172 11.79 3.22 3.35
CA LEU A 172 12.31 2.32 4.38
C LEU A 172 13.32 1.34 3.76
N GLY A 173 14.53 1.33 4.29
CA GLY A 173 15.57 0.35 4.02
C GLY A 173 15.75 -0.63 5.18
N TYR A 174 16.90 -1.33 5.19
CA TYR A 174 17.22 -2.34 6.20
C TYR A 174 17.28 -1.78 7.63
N LYS A 175 17.93 -0.63 7.79
CA LYS A 175 18.13 0.04 9.09
C LYS A 175 17.84 1.53 9.05
N GLU A 176 17.23 2.02 8.00
CA GLU A 176 17.08 3.45 7.79
C GLU A 176 15.68 3.79 7.25
N LEU A 177 15.16 4.89 7.73
CA LEU A 177 14.03 5.60 7.17
C LEU A 177 14.53 6.91 6.58
N ARG A 178 14.27 7.16 5.31
CA ARG A 178 14.67 8.38 4.61
C ARG A 178 13.47 9.22 4.23
N GLU A 179 13.63 10.54 4.25
CA GLU A 179 12.69 11.51 3.74
C GLU A 179 13.28 12.20 2.51
N TYR A 180 12.46 12.32 1.47
CA TYR A 180 12.81 12.96 0.22
C TYR A 180 11.82 14.07 -0.13
N GLU A 181 12.32 15.11 -0.78
CA GLU A 181 11.52 16.09 -1.50
C GLU A 181 11.65 15.90 -3.01
N LEU A 182 10.63 16.33 -3.72
CA LEU A 182 10.57 16.32 -5.18
C LEU A 182 11.34 17.52 -5.74
N VAL A 183 12.26 17.28 -6.67
CA VAL A 183 13.10 18.33 -7.30
C VAL A 183 12.94 18.26 -8.80
N ASN A 184 12.83 19.42 -9.47
CA ASN A 184 12.60 19.52 -10.92
C ASN A 184 11.45 18.65 -11.42
N TRP A 185 10.41 18.51 -10.58
CA TRP A 185 9.39 17.48 -10.74
C TRP A 185 8.56 17.60 -12.02
N ASP A 186 8.35 18.82 -12.50
CA ASP A 186 7.61 19.09 -13.74
C ASP A 186 8.52 19.15 -14.99
N SER A 187 9.80 18.78 -14.86
CA SER A 187 10.76 18.76 -15.96
C SER A 187 10.97 17.36 -16.55
N ASP A 188 11.73 17.28 -17.64
CA ASP A 188 12.15 16.03 -18.27
C ASP A 188 13.18 15.25 -17.43
N GLN A 189 13.72 15.85 -16.38
CA GLN A 189 14.71 15.26 -15.47
C GLN A 189 14.26 15.40 -14.01
N PRO A 190 13.14 14.76 -13.63
CA PRO A 190 12.69 14.74 -12.25
C PRO A 190 13.70 14.00 -11.38
N SER A 191 13.87 14.47 -10.16
CA SER A 191 14.75 13.84 -9.19
C SER A 191 14.20 13.93 -7.77
N LEU A 192 14.80 13.17 -6.88
CA LEU A 192 14.56 13.25 -5.44
C LEU A 192 15.80 13.83 -4.76
N ARG A 193 15.60 14.67 -3.76
CA ARG A 193 16.64 15.10 -2.83
C ARG A 193 16.35 14.53 -1.45
N GLN A 194 17.26 13.69 -0.93
CA GLN A 194 17.18 13.25 0.45
C GLN A 194 17.34 14.45 1.37
N VAL A 195 16.35 14.71 2.23
CA VAL A 195 16.37 15.82 3.17
C VAL A 195 16.68 15.38 4.59
N LYS A 196 16.29 14.14 4.93
CA LYS A 196 16.55 13.53 6.23
C LYS A 196 16.75 12.03 6.14
N MET A 197 17.41 11.49 7.17
CA MET A 197 17.55 10.06 7.40
C MET A 197 17.57 9.79 8.90
N TRP A 198 16.88 8.75 9.32
CA TRP A 198 16.87 8.26 10.69
C TRP A 198 17.28 6.80 10.71
N GLU A 199 18.12 6.42 11.64
CA GLU A 199 18.39 5.00 11.93
C GLU A 199 17.19 4.42 12.68
N ILE A 200 16.61 3.33 12.17
CA ILE A 200 15.53 2.63 12.87
C ILE A 200 16.13 1.79 14.00
N PRO A 201 15.54 1.78 15.21
CA PRO A 201 16.11 1.06 16.37
C PRO A 201 15.97 -0.47 16.28
N MET A 202 15.46 -0.98 15.17
CA MET A 202 15.34 -2.40 14.84
C MET A 202 16.07 -2.67 13.53
N LYS A 203 16.24 -3.96 13.18
CA LYS A 203 16.88 -4.38 11.92
C LYS A 203 15.87 -4.99 10.96
N SER A 204 16.23 -4.98 9.68
CA SER A 204 15.43 -5.61 8.65
C SER A 204 14.01 -5.02 8.57
N GLY A 205 13.91 -3.75 8.16
CA GLY A 205 12.62 -3.11 7.88
C GLY A 205 11.82 -3.90 6.86
N HIS A 206 10.52 -4.13 7.13
CA HIS A 206 9.64 -4.93 6.28
C HIS A 206 8.46 -4.16 5.71
N ASP A 207 7.91 -3.22 6.48
CA ASP A 207 6.76 -2.43 6.03
C ASP A 207 6.80 -1.01 6.58
N LEU A 208 6.32 -0.08 5.76
CA LEU A 208 6.09 1.31 6.11
C LEU A 208 4.62 1.63 5.84
N SER A 209 3.85 1.89 6.88
CA SER A 209 2.41 2.10 6.79
C SER A 209 2.01 3.46 7.34
N PRO A 210 1.37 4.34 6.55
CA PRO A 210 0.88 5.62 7.03
C PRO A 210 -0.35 5.40 7.93
N VAL A 211 -0.39 6.07 9.09
CA VAL A 211 -1.54 6.07 9.99
C VAL A 211 -2.31 7.39 9.89
N ASP A 212 -1.58 8.49 9.88
CA ASP A 212 -2.11 9.82 9.64
C ASP A 212 -1.03 10.72 9.00
N LYS A 213 -1.31 12.02 8.92
CA LYS A 213 -0.38 12.99 8.30
C LYS A 213 0.95 13.14 9.06
N ASP A 214 0.98 12.77 10.33
CA ASP A 214 2.10 13.03 11.25
C ASP A 214 2.75 11.76 11.79
N ARG A 215 2.13 10.57 11.59
CA ARG A 215 2.62 9.31 12.14
C ARG A 215 2.58 8.16 11.14
N MET A 216 3.57 7.31 11.22
CA MET A 216 3.67 6.06 10.48
C MET A 216 3.97 4.90 11.43
N LEU A 217 3.64 3.69 11.00
CA LEU A 217 4.14 2.45 11.59
C LEU A 217 5.27 1.90 10.72
N VAL A 218 6.34 1.50 11.39
CA VAL A 218 7.50 0.85 10.79
C VAL A 218 7.56 -0.56 11.37
N SER A 219 7.37 -1.59 10.54
CA SER A 219 7.59 -2.95 10.95
C SER A 219 9.01 -3.41 10.58
N ALA A 220 9.59 -4.22 11.42
CA ALA A 220 10.89 -4.82 11.25
C ALA A 220 10.88 -6.28 11.73
N HIS A 221 12.05 -6.94 11.72
CA HIS A 221 12.14 -8.34 12.15
C HIS A 221 11.68 -8.53 13.61
N GLU A 222 12.07 -7.62 14.50
CA GLU A 222 11.84 -7.75 15.94
C GLU A 222 10.44 -7.29 16.38
N GLY A 223 9.74 -6.47 15.57
CA GLY A 223 8.43 -5.94 15.94
C GLY A 223 8.00 -4.72 15.14
N VAL A 224 7.11 -3.91 15.72
CA VAL A 224 6.55 -2.71 15.10
C VAL A 224 6.76 -1.50 16.01
N MET A 225 7.11 -0.38 15.39
CA MET A 225 7.30 0.91 16.05
C MET A 225 6.45 2.00 15.41
N TRP A 226 6.07 2.97 16.22
CA TRP A 226 5.66 4.29 15.76
C TRP A 226 6.87 5.06 15.24
N PHE A 227 6.66 5.85 14.21
CA PHE A 227 7.50 6.97 13.84
C PHE A 227 6.66 8.26 13.85
N ASP A 228 6.97 9.17 14.78
CA ASP A 228 6.36 10.51 14.86
C ASP A 228 7.20 11.47 14.01
N ILE A 229 6.64 11.90 12.89
CA ILE A 229 7.35 12.75 11.91
C ILE A 229 7.68 14.13 12.49
N ASN A 230 6.83 14.68 13.39
CA ASN A 230 7.07 16.01 13.97
C ASN A 230 8.17 15.99 15.02
N LYS A 231 8.24 14.92 15.82
CA LYS A 231 9.27 14.72 16.83
C LYS A 231 10.54 14.10 16.28
N GLU A 232 10.42 13.46 15.10
CA GLU A 232 11.50 12.69 14.48
C GLU A 232 11.97 11.52 15.37
N GLU A 233 11.04 10.88 16.07
CA GLU A 233 11.30 9.87 17.09
C GLU A 233 10.57 8.56 16.80
N PHE A 234 11.25 7.45 17.10
CA PHE A 234 10.65 6.13 17.17
C PHE A 234 10.21 5.82 18.60
N SER A 235 9.06 5.14 18.73
CA SER A 235 8.57 4.61 19.99
C SER A 235 7.87 3.26 19.78
N PRO A 236 7.78 2.40 20.79
CA PRO A 236 7.09 1.13 20.69
C PRO A 236 5.64 1.26 20.22
N PHE A 237 5.21 0.40 19.29
CA PHE A 237 3.78 0.19 19.02
C PHE A 237 3.32 -1.00 19.86
N GLU A 238 2.83 -0.74 21.05
CA GLU A 238 2.57 -1.74 22.10
C GLU A 238 1.84 -3.01 21.63
N PRO A 239 0.82 -2.95 20.75
CA PRO A 239 0.16 -4.19 20.27
C PRO A 239 1.11 -5.16 19.56
N LEU A 240 2.11 -4.65 18.82
CA LEU A 240 3.00 -5.46 17.97
C LEU A 240 4.50 -5.21 18.26
N HIS A 241 4.84 -4.54 19.35
CA HIS A 241 6.23 -4.17 19.64
C HIS A 241 7.19 -5.38 19.69
N ASN A 242 6.72 -6.50 20.22
CA ASN A 242 7.49 -7.76 20.35
C ASN A 242 6.95 -8.89 19.45
N VAL A 243 6.18 -8.55 18.41
CA VAL A 243 5.70 -9.55 17.44
C VAL A 243 6.67 -9.59 16.27
N GLU A 244 7.41 -10.71 16.20
CA GLU A 244 8.42 -10.89 15.16
C GLU A 244 7.82 -11.08 13.77
N ASN A 245 8.60 -10.70 12.75
CA ASN A 245 8.33 -10.94 11.33
C ASN A 245 7.02 -10.32 10.80
N VAL A 246 6.55 -9.22 11.37
CA VAL A 246 5.38 -8.51 10.83
C VAL A 246 5.68 -8.01 9.42
N LYS A 247 4.89 -8.45 8.42
CA LYS A 247 5.09 -8.16 6.98
C LYS A 247 4.22 -7.01 6.49
N SER A 248 3.07 -6.81 7.10
CA SER A 248 2.23 -5.63 6.87
C SER A 248 1.47 -5.26 8.13
N VAL A 249 1.21 -3.97 8.31
CA VAL A 249 0.42 -3.45 9.42
C VAL A 249 -0.48 -2.32 8.94
N ASN A 250 -1.77 -2.39 9.31
CA ASN A 250 -2.77 -1.37 9.04
C ASN A 250 -3.49 -1.05 10.35
N TYR A 251 -3.48 0.21 10.74
CA TYR A 251 -4.06 0.65 12.02
C TYR A 251 -4.94 1.87 11.84
N ASP A 252 -6.15 1.79 12.34
CA ASP A 252 -7.08 2.93 12.43
C ASP A 252 -7.09 3.47 13.87
N PRO A 253 -6.51 4.63 14.15
CA PRO A 253 -6.45 5.19 15.51
C PRO A 253 -7.80 5.65 16.04
N LYS A 254 -8.84 5.77 15.20
CA LYS A 254 -10.18 6.18 15.63
C LYS A 254 -10.95 5.03 16.25
N THR A 255 -10.80 3.84 15.68
CA THR A 255 -11.52 2.63 16.11
C THR A 255 -10.64 1.69 16.92
N GLY A 256 -9.32 1.86 16.84
CA GLY A 256 -8.34 0.90 17.35
C GLY A 256 -8.25 -0.39 16.52
N LYS A 257 -8.93 -0.47 15.35
CA LYS A 257 -8.87 -1.62 14.46
C LYS A 257 -7.45 -1.78 13.93
N LEU A 258 -6.87 -2.95 14.16
CA LEU A 258 -5.54 -3.33 13.72
C LEU A 258 -5.66 -4.57 12.83
N ILE A 259 -5.06 -4.52 11.63
CA ILE A 259 -4.99 -5.66 10.72
C ILE A 259 -3.53 -5.85 10.29
N TYR A 260 -3.01 -7.06 10.47
CA TYR A 260 -1.61 -7.33 10.15
C TYR A 260 -1.38 -8.75 9.64
N THR A 261 -0.22 -8.95 9.01
CA THR A 261 0.33 -10.27 8.66
C THR A 261 1.73 -10.43 9.25
N LYS A 262 2.11 -11.65 9.55
CA LYS A 262 3.48 -12.00 9.99
C LYS A 262 3.95 -13.27 9.29
N GLY A 263 5.24 -13.36 9.01
CA GLY A 263 5.83 -14.56 8.43
C GLY A 263 5.82 -15.73 9.43
N GLU A 264 5.01 -16.74 9.16
CA GLU A 264 4.90 -17.98 9.94
C GLU A 264 5.56 -19.15 9.24
N ILE A 265 5.58 -19.13 7.91
CA ILE A 265 6.23 -20.12 7.05
C ILE A 265 7.30 -19.40 6.24
N LYS A 266 8.49 -19.22 6.81
CA LYS A 266 9.54 -18.32 6.32
C LYS A 266 9.06 -16.87 6.33
N TRP A 267 8.74 -16.27 5.16
CA TRP A 267 8.30 -14.87 5.03
C TRP A 267 6.83 -14.68 4.68
N TRP A 268 6.03 -15.74 4.58
CA TRP A 268 4.61 -15.70 4.27
C TRP A 268 3.77 -16.47 5.30
N THR A 269 2.46 -16.39 5.20
CA THR A 269 1.49 -17.00 6.11
C THR A 269 0.21 -17.38 5.37
N HIS A 270 -0.66 -18.17 5.99
CA HIS A 270 -2.05 -18.36 5.59
C HIS A 270 -3.03 -17.51 6.42
N HIS A 271 -2.53 -16.76 7.41
CA HIS A 271 -3.37 -16.06 8.37
C HIS A 271 -3.27 -14.55 8.23
N ILE A 272 -4.42 -13.90 8.36
CA ILE A 272 -4.54 -12.45 8.52
C ILE A 272 -5.10 -12.22 9.92
N TYR A 273 -4.38 -11.47 10.72
CA TYR A 273 -4.74 -11.16 12.09
C TYR A 273 -5.46 -9.83 12.17
N GLN A 274 -6.57 -9.78 12.90
CA GLN A 274 -7.28 -8.55 13.23
C GLN A 274 -7.47 -8.44 14.73
N GLU A 275 -7.31 -7.22 15.25
CA GLU A 275 -7.70 -6.85 16.61
C GLU A 275 -8.74 -5.72 16.55
N ASN A 276 -9.60 -5.68 17.56
CA ASN A 276 -10.70 -4.73 17.68
C ASN A 276 -11.67 -4.71 16.47
N PRO A 277 -12.49 -5.77 16.31
CA PRO A 277 -12.61 -6.99 17.14
C PRO A 277 -11.57 -8.05 16.77
N ASN A 278 -11.26 -8.94 17.71
CA ASN A 278 -10.33 -10.04 17.47
C ASN A 278 -10.88 -11.05 16.48
N LYS A 279 -10.10 -11.31 15.43
CA LYS A 279 -10.45 -12.23 14.35
C LYS A 279 -9.17 -12.72 13.66
N VAL A 280 -9.17 -14.00 13.28
CA VAL A 280 -8.16 -14.55 12.37
C VAL A 280 -8.85 -15.04 11.12
N ILE A 281 -8.43 -14.53 9.97
CA ILE A 281 -8.94 -14.97 8.66
C ILE A 281 -7.92 -15.93 8.08
N THR A 282 -8.37 -17.11 7.62
CA THR A 282 -7.50 -18.14 7.03
C THR A 282 -7.66 -18.16 5.51
N MET A 283 -6.55 -18.09 4.81
CA MET A 283 -6.45 -18.06 3.34
C MET A 283 -5.67 -19.27 2.83
N ASP A 284 -6.16 -20.50 3.02
CA ASP A 284 -5.45 -21.77 2.75
C ASP A 284 -4.86 -21.87 1.32
N SER A 285 -5.48 -21.21 0.35
CA SER A 285 -5.04 -21.23 -1.05
C SER A 285 -4.09 -20.11 -1.45
N LEU A 286 -3.68 -19.26 -0.49
CA LEU A 286 -2.82 -18.10 -0.75
C LEU A 286 -1.68 -18.02 0.27
N ASN A 287 -0.43 -17.99 -0.20
CA ASN A 287 0.72 -17.64 0.62
C ASN A 287 0.74 -16.13 0.81
N VAL A 288 -0.01 -15.66 1.79
CA VAL A 288 -0.20 -14.22 2.05
C VAL A 288 1.12 -13.59 2.48
N TYR A 289 1.48 -12.47 1.86
CA TYR A 289 2.63 -11.66 2.27
C TYR A 289 2.17 -10.36 2.93
N LYS A 290 1.51 -9.47 2.18
CA LYS A 290 0.97 -8.21 2.71
C LYS A 290 -0.54 -8.09 2.50
N VAL A 291 -1.12 -7.28 3.36
CA VAL A 291 -2.53 -6.85 3.24
C VAL A 291 -2.63 -5.33 3.34
N ARG A 292 -3.62 -4.73 2.64
CA ARG A 292 -3.86 -3.29 2.65
C ARG A 292 -5.36 -2.98 2.75
N VAL A 293 -5.70 -2.07 3.64
CA VAL A 293 -7.08 -1.54 3.77
C VAL A 293 -7.32 -0.40 2.79
N THR A 294 -8.58 -0.19 2.39
CA THR A 294 -9.00 1.04 1.70
C THR A 294 -8.78 2.26 2.60
N LYS A 295 -8.39 3.38 1.99
CA LYS A 295 -8.14 4.66 2.68
C LYS A 295 -9.37 5.55 2.72
#